data_88c0d97f3a5cff611412f84d948b72fd
#
_entry.id   88c0d97f3a5cff611412f84d948b72fd
#
_cell.length_a   1.000
_cell.length_b   1.000
_cell.length_c   1.000
_cell.angle_alpha   90.00
_cell.angle_beta   90.00
_cell.angle_gamma   90.00
#
_symmetry.space_group_name_H-M   'P 1'
#
loop_
_entity.id
_entity.type
_entity.pdbx_description
1 polymer ?
#
loop_
_entity_poly.entity_id
_entity_poly.type
_entity_poly.pdbx_seq_one_letter_code
_entity_poly.pdbx_strand_id
1 'polypeptide(L)'
;MRAGAPKRESDRAQIPIWKLVALGCGVCFLATLVLSAVGGILTTLFTFDPTTINNAVPVIGYLSGGIGGLWAGKRGGKNGGRNGLLIGVVYLSIVLLISAAVVREPMSLASVFTRGMSTIIVSTLGGIIGVHL
;
A
#
# COMPACT_ATOMS: atom_id res chain seq x y z
N MET A 1 -19.20 38.82 27.49
CA MET A 1 -19.01 37.38 27.79
C MET A 1 -18.85 36.62 26.48
N ARG A 2 -17.65 36.30 26.10
CA ARG A 2 -17.39 35.46 24.92
C ARG A 2 -16.95 34.11 25.42
N ALA A 3 -17.87 33.15 25.37
CA ALA A 3 -17.54 31.76 25.58
C ALA A 3 -16.47 31.36 24.54
N GLY A 4 -15.31 30.98 25.00
CA GLY A 4 -14.22 30.53 24.13
C GLY A 4 -14.69 29.30 23.37
N ALA A 5 -14.68 29.39 22.04
CA ALA A 5 -14.88 28.25 21.19
C ALA A 5 -13.94 27.11 21.59
N PRO A 6 -14.40 25.86 21.62
CA PRO A 6 -13.54 24.76 21.99
C PRO A 6 -12.47 24.54 20.93
N LYS A 7 -11.25 24.93 21.23
CA LYS A 7 -10.03 24.63 20.47
C LYS A 7 -9.66 23.14 20.54
N ARG A 8 -10.62 22.23 20.51
CA ARG A 8 -10.35 20.79 20.67
C ARG A 8 -10.30 19.98 19.39
N GLU A 9 -10.43 20.61 18.22
CA GLU A 9 -10.34 19.87 16.96
C GLU A 9 -9.04 20.06 16.16
N SER A 10 -8.20 21.02 16.56
CA SER A 10 -6.92 21.25 15.87
C SER A 10 -5.73 20.51 16.47
N ASP A 11 -5.91 19.84 17.60
CA ASP A 11 -4.85 19.12 18.33
C ASP A 11 -4.85 17.59 18.12
N ARG A 12 -5.57 17.09 17.14
CA ARG A 12 -5.17 15.80 16.56
C ARG A 12 -3.86 16.06 15.87
N ALA A 13 -2.78 15.76 16.60
CA ALA A 13 -1.40 15.88 16.14
C ALA A 13 -1.34 15.53 14.65
N GLN A 14 -1.21 16.55 13.80
CA GLN A 14 -1.05 16.36 12.38
C GLN A 14 0.31 15.69 12.23
N ILE A 15 0.27 14.35 12.14
CA ILE A 15 1.45 13.55 11.87
C ILE A 15 2.04 14.13 10.59
N PRO A 16 3.29 14.59 10.57
CA PRO A 16 3.89 15.15 9.38
C PRO A 16 3.80 14.12 8.25
N ILE A 17 3.49 14.57 7.03
CA ILE A 17 3.21 13.73 5.86
C ILE A 17 4.31 12.67 5.66
N TRP A 18 5.57 13.03 5.87
CA TRP A 18 6.69 12.10 5.71
C TRP A 18 6.67 10.94 6.72
N LYS A 19 6.24 11.17 7.97
CA LYS A 19 6.05 10.10 8.96
C LYS A 19 4.86 9.21 8.60
N LEU A 20 3.78 9.81 8.11
CA LEU A 20 2.60 9.08 7.67
C LEU A 20 2.94 8.17 6.48
N VAL A 21 3.71 8.68 5.50
CA VAL A 21 4.16 7.91 4.35
C VAL A 21 5.10 6.79 4.77
N ALA A 22 6.07 7.07 5.64
CA ALA A 22 7.01 6.06 6.13
C ALA A 22 6.29 4.93 6.90
N LEU A 23 5.36 5.26 7.79
CA LEU A 23 4.56 4.29 8.51
C LEU A 23 3.62 3.51 7.58
N GLY A 24 2.99 4.17 6.61
CA GLY A 24 2.14 3.54 5.61
C GLY A 24 2.90 2.55 4.74
N CYS A 25 4.11 2.90 4.29
CA CYS A 25 5.00 1.98 3.58
C CYS A 25 5.40 0.79 4.47
N GLY A 26 5.68 1.03 5.75
CA GLY A 26 5.96 -0.05 6.71
C GLY A 26 4.80 -1.04 6.83
N VAL A 27 3.57 -0.53 6.91
CA VAL A 27 2.35 -1.37 6.93
C VAL A 27 2.20 -2.15 5.62
N CYS A 28 2.43 -1.53 4.46
CA CYS A 28 2.42 -2.22 3.17
C CYS A 28 3.44 -3.36 3.13
N PHE A 29 4.68 -3.10 3.58
CA PHE A 29 5.73 -4.13 3.62
C PHE A 29 5.35 -5.28 4.54
N LEU A 30 4.85 -4.98 5.72
CA LEU A 30 4.44 -5.98 6.70
C LEU A 30 3.27 -6.83 6.16
N ALA A 31 2.28 -6.20 5.54
CA ALA A 31 1.18 -6.88 4.87
C ALA A 31 1.69 -7.78 3.73
N THR A 32 2.63 -7.30 2.93
CA THR A 32 3.24 -8.10 1.85
C THR A 32 3.96 -9.32 2.39
N LEU A 33 4.75 -9.17 3.46
CA LEU A 33 5.46 -10.28 4.09
C LEU A 33 4.48 -11.35 4.62
N VAL A 34 3.44 -10.92 5.33
CA VAL A 34 2.44 -11.84 5.88
C VAL A 34 1.69 -12.56 4.75
N LEU A 35 1.21 -11.82 3.76
CA LEU A 35 0.49 -12.42 2.63
C LEU A 35 1.39 -13.34 1.80
N SER A 36 2.66 -13.00 1.60
CA SER A 36 3.62 -13.86 0.90
C SER A 36 3.94 -15.11 1.70
N ALA A 37 4.08 -15.02 3.02
CA ALA A 37 4.30 -16.18 3.88
C ALA A 37 3.09 -17.14 3.83
N VAL A 38 1.88 -16.60 3.94
CA VAL A 38 0.64 -17.40 3.81
C VAL A 38 0.54 -18.02 2.41
N GLY A 39 0.81 -17.25 1.36
CA GLY A 39 0.84 -17.75 -0.01
C GLY A 39 1.86 -18.86 -0.21
N GLY A 40 3.07 -18.70 0.34
CA GLY A 40 4.12 -19.72 0.30
C GLY A 40 3.71 -21.02 1.00
N ILE A 41 3.10 -20.95 2.18
CA ILE A 41 2.58 -22.11 2.88
C ILE A 41 1.47 -22.79 2.06
N LEU A 42 0.54 -22.04 1.49
CA LEU A 42 -0.52 -22.58 0.65
C LEU A 42 0.04 -23.31 -0.58
N THR A 43 1.07 -22.78 -1.23
CA THR A 43 1.68 -23.42 -2.40
C THR A 43 2.44 -24.71 -2.05
N THR A 44 2.88 -24.88 -0.82
CA THR A 44 3.51 -26.14 -0.36
C THR A 44 2.48 -27.20 0.03
N LEU A 45 1.31 -26.77 0.53
CA LEU A 45 0.23 -27.68 0.94
C LEU A 45 -0.63 -28.15 -0.23
N PHE A 46 -0.77 -27.32 -1.25
CA PHE A 46 -1.57 -27.59 -2.43
C PHE A 46 -0.68 -27.51 -3.68
N THR A 47 -0.77 -28.52 -4.54
CA THR A 47 -0.14 -28.50 -5.87
C THR A 47 -0.92 -27.55 -6.78
N PHE A 48 -0.50 -26.29 -6.83
CA PHE A 48 -1.07 -25.34 -7.79
C PHE A 48 -0.29 -25.36 -9.10
N ASP A 49 -1.00 -25.20 -10.20
CA ASP A 49 -0.39 -24.97 -11.51
C ASP A 49 0.49 -23.71 -11.47
N PRO A 50 1.65 -23.71 -12.13
CA PRO A 50 2.53 -22.54 -12.23
C PRO A 50 1.82 -21.27 -12.70
N THR A 51 0.80 -21.44 -13.56
CA THR A 51 -0.04 -20.34 -14.06
C THR A 51 -0.86 -19.69 -12.95
N THR A 52 -1.38 -20.48 -12.02
CA THR A 52 -2.15 -19.98 -10.86
C THR A 52 -1.27 -19.20 -9.93
N ILE A 53 -0.05 -19.69 -9.66
CA ILE A 53 0.94 -19.00 -8.80
C ILE A 53 1.32 -17.65 -9.41
N ASN A 54 1.61 -17.63 -10.72
CA ASN A 54 2.01 -16.39 -11.41
C ASN A 54 0.92 -15.32 -11.40
N ASN A 55 -0.35 -15.72 -11.40
CA ASN A 55 -1.49 -14.81 -11.30
C ASN A 55 -1.79 -14.39 -9.86
N ALA A 56 -1.44 -15.19 -8.86
CA ALA A 56 -1.65 -14.88 -7.44
C ALA A 56 -0.68 -13.82 -6.91
N VAL A 57 0.56 -13.78 -7.40
CA VAL A 57 1.58 -12.83 -6.95
C VAL A 57 1.15 -11.36 -7.09
N PRO A 58 0.62 -10.90 -8.23
CA PRO A 58 0.13 -9.52 -8.35
C PRO A 58 -1.02 -9.20 -7.39
N VAL A 59 -1.90 -10.16 -7.13
CA VAL A 59 -3.04 -9.99 -6.22
C VAL A 59 -2.55 -9.69 -4.79
N ILE A 60 -1.51 -10.36 -4.33
CA ILE A 60 -0.87 -10.09 -3.03
C ILE A 60 -0.39 -8.64 -2.97
N GLY A 61 0.26 -8.15 -4.03
CA GLY A 61 0.69 -6.76 -4.14
C GLY A 61 -0.47 -5.75 -4.09
N TYR A 62 -1.57 -6.05 -4.77
CA TYR A 62 -2.76 -5.19 -4.75
C TYR A 62 -3.42 -5.14 -3.37
N LEU A 63 -3.56 -6.29 -2.71
CA LEU A 63 -4.12 -6.38 -1.37
C LEU A 63 -3.25 -5.63 -0.35
N SER A 64 -1.94 -5.80 -0.39
CA SER A 64 -1.03 -5.09 0.52
C SER A 64 -1.04 -3.59 0.29
N GLY A 65 -1.08 -3.13 -0.96
CA GLY A 65 -1.24 -1.72 -1.31
C GLY A 65 -2.58 -1.15 -0.83
N GLY A 66 -3.66 -1.91 -0.97
CA GLY A 66 -4.99 -1.56 -0.47
C GLY A 66 -5.01 -1.39 1.05
N ILE A 67 -4.45 -2.34 1.79
CA ILE A 67 -4.35 -2.30 3.26
C ILE A 67 -3.52 -1.10 3.72
N GLY A 68 -2.39 -0.85 3.09
CA GLY A 68 -1.55 0.32 3.39
C GLY A 68 -2.26 1.63 3.10
N GLY A 69 -2.98 1.71 1.98
CA GLY A 69 -3.82 2.84 1.62
C GLY A 69 -4.94 3.09 2.63
N LEU A 70 -5.66 2.04 3.02
CA LEU A 70 -6.71 2.08 4.06
C LEU A 70 -6.18 2.64 5.39
N TRP A 71 -5.06 2.12 5.86
CA TRP A 71 -4.45 2.54 7.10
C TRP A 71 -4.04 4.02 7.05
N ALA A 72 -3.45 4.43 5.94
CA ALA A 72 -3.04 5.81 5.72
C ALA A 72 -4.22 6.76 5.60
N GLY A 73 -5.29 6.34 4.92
CA GLY A 73 -6.53 7.10 4.83
C GLY A 73 -7.14 7.35 6.20
N LYS A 74 -7.23 6.31 7.03
CA LYS A 74 -7.78 6.39 8.39
C LYS A 74 -6.98 7.32 9.30
N ARG A 75 -5.65 7.34 9.18
CA ARG A 75 -4.77 8.18 9.99
C ARG A 75 -4.51 9.58 9.41
N GLY A 76 -4.59 9.71 8.10
CA GLY A 76 -4.30 10.96 7.39
C GLY A 76 -5.43 11.98 7.35
N GLY A 77 -6.62 11.67 7.84
CA GLY A 77 -7.77 12.58 7.89
C GLY A 77 -8.31 12.94 6.51
N LYS A 78 -8.67 14.22 6.28
CA LYS A 78 -9.43 14.70 5.11
C LYS A 78 -8.84 14.38 3.71
N ASN A 79 -7.55 14.04 3.62
CA ASN A 79 -6.84 13.86 2.34
C ASN A 79 -6.43 12.39 2.09
N GLY A 80 -7.25 11.42 2.48
CA GLY A 80 -6.91 10.00 2.41
C GLY A 80 -6.55 9.50 1.01
N GLY A 81 -7.26 9.94 -0.03
CA GLY A 81 -6.94 9.58 -1.41
C GLY A 81 -5.54 10.05 -1.83
N ARG A 82 -5.17 11.29 -1.48
CA ARG A 82 -3.84 11.83 -1.76
C ARG A 82 -2.75 11.11 -0.96
N ASN A 83 -3.02 10.78 0.28
CA ASN A 83 -2.09 10.04 1.13
C ASN A 83 -1.92 8.60 0.64
N GLY A 84 -3.01 7.93 0.25
CA GLY A 84 -2.98 6.61 -0.36
C GLY A 84 -2.19 6.57 -1.67
N LEU A 85 -2.37 7.59 -2.52
CA LEU A 85 -1.61 7.74 -3.76
C LEU A 85 -0.11 7.90 -3.48
N LEU A 86 0.26 8.80 -2.56
CA LEU A 86 1.67 9.00 -2.19
C LEU A 86 2.30 7.71 -1.67
N ILE A 87 1.61 6.97 -0.81
CA ILE A 87 2.11 5.69 -0.29
C ILE A 87 2.25 4.67 -1.42
N GLY A 88 1.26 4.58 -2.32
CA GLY A 88 1.32 3.70 -3.47
C GLY A 88 2.53 3.98 -4.37
N VAL A 89 2.79 5.25 -4.66
CA VAL A 89 3.94 5.68 -5.48
C VAL A 89 5.27 5.36 -4.79
N VAL A 90 5.41 5.71 -3.51
CA VAL A 90 6.65 5.45 -2.75
C VAL A 90 6.88 3.95 -2.59
N TYR A 91 5.85 3.19 -2.24
CA TYR A 91 5.92 1.74 -2.14
C TYR A 91 6.34 1.10 -3.47
N LEU A 92 5.71 1.50 -4.57
CA LEU A 92 6.07 1.02 -5.91
C LEU A 92 7.52 1.34 -6.26
N SER A 93 7.99 2.56 -5.96
CA SER A 93 9.38 2.97 -6.20
C SER A 93 10.36 2.08 -5.44
N ILE A 94 10.08 1.77 -4.18
CA ILE A 94 10.92 0.89 -3.36
C ILE A 94 10.92 -0.53 -3.92
N VAL A 95 9.75 -1.06 -4.27
CA VAL A 95 9.63 -2.41 -4.85
C VAL A 95 10.37 -2.51 -6.18
N LEU A 96 10.29 -1.47 -7.03
CA LEU A 96 11.03 -1.42 -8.29
C LEU A 96 12.54 -1.37 -8.08
N LEU A 97 13.02 -0.60 -7.10
CA LEU A 97 14.45 -0.53 -6.77
C LEU A 97 14.96 -1.89 -6.28
N ILE A 98 14.22 -2.55 -5.39
CA ILE A 98 14.58 -3.89 -4.90
C ILE A 98 14.54 -4.90 -6.04
N SER A 99 13.50 -4.85 -6.87
CA SER A 99 13.36 -5.74 -8.03
C SER A 99 14.51 -5.57 -9.02
N ALA A 100 14.91 -4.34 -9.33
CA ALA A 100 16.02 -4.05 -10.21
C ALA A 100 17.37 -4.53 -9.64
N ALA A 101 17.52 -4.51 -8.31
CA ALA A 101 18.75 -4.97 -7.65
C ALA A 101 18.85 -6.51 -7.59
N VAL A 102 17.73 -7.21 -7.43
CA VAL A 102 17.67 -8.66 -7.22
C VAL A 102 17.47 -9.42 -8.52
N VAL A 103 16.60 -8.91 -9.40
CA VAL A 103 16.23 -9.58 -10.65
C VAL A 103 17.10 -9.03 -11.78
N ARG A 104 18.03 -9.83 -12.25
CA ARG A 104 18.91 -9.47 -13.39
C ARG A 104 18.26 -9.67 -14.76
N GLU A 105 17.04 -10.17 -14.80
CA GLU A 105 16.34 -10.37 -16.06
C GLU A 105 15.65 -9.08 -16.52
N PRO A 106 15.63 -8.79 -17.85
CA PRO A 106 14.97 -7.64 -18.41
C PRO A 106 13.45 -7.76 -18.18
N MET A 107 12.94 -7.16 -17.14
CA MET A 107 11.49 -7.04 -16.95
C MET A 107 10.92 -6.17 -18.07
N SER A 108 9.89 -6.66 -18.75
CA SER A 108 9.17 -5.86 -19.74
C SER A 108 8.63 -4.59 -19.08
N LEU A 109 9.06 -3.43 -19.57
CA LEU A 109 8.59 -2.12 -19.08
C LEU A 109 7.05 -2.05 -19.05
N ALA A 110 6.39 -2.68 -20.03
CA ALA A 110 4.94 -2.76 -20.09
C ALA A 110 4.34 -3.51 -18.89
N SER A 111 4.92 -4.63 -18.49
CA SER A 111 4.46 -5.40 -17.33
C SER A 111 4.62 -4.63 -16.03
N VAL A 112 5.75 -3.95 -15.86
CA VAL A 112 6.06 -3.13 -14.70
C VAL A 112 5.07 -1.96 -14.61
N PHE A 113 4.82 -1.30 -15.74
CA PHE A 113 3.89 -0.17 -15.81
C PHE A 113 2.46 -0.59 -15.47
N THR A 114 1.97 -1.68 -16.05
CA THR A 114 0.61 -2.19 -15.80
C THR A 114 0.42 -2.59 -14.34
N ARG A 115 1.37 -3.34 -13.77
CA ARG A 115 1.33 -3.75 -12.36
C ARG A 115 1.42 -2.55 -11.42
N GLY A 116 2.28 -1.59 -11.72
CA GLY A 116 2.44 -0.37 -10.95
C GLY A 116 1.20 0.49 -10.93
N MET A 117 0.59 0.75 -12.09
CA MET A 117 -0.65 1.52 -12.21
C MET A 117 -1.79 0.89 -11.40
N SER A 118 -1.95 -0.43 -11.49
CA SER A 118 -2.98 -1.14 -10.73
C SER A 118 -2.76 -1.01 -9.22
N THR A 119 -1.52 -1.13 -8.75
CA THR A 119 -1.19 -0.97 -7.32
C THR A 119 -1.48 0.44 -6.82
N ILE A 120 -1.14 1.47 -7.59
CA ILE A 120 -1.43 2.87 -7.25
C ILE A 120 -2.94 3.10 -7.16
N ILE A 121 -3.71 2.60 -8.12
CA ILE A 121 -5.18 2.73 -8.14
C ILE A 121 -5.78 2.07 -6.89
N VAL A 122 -5.40 0.85 -6.58
CA VAL A 122 -5.90 0.11 -5.41
C VAL A 122 -5.52 0.80 -4.10
N SER A 123 -4.28 1.30 -3.98
CA SER A 123 -3.83 2.04 -2.81
C SER A 123 -4.58 3.37 -2.64
N THR A 124 -4.86 4.07 -3.74
CA THR A 124 -5.64 5.32 -3.73
C THR A 124 -7.08 5.06 -3.30
N LEU A 125 -7.73 4.03 -3.85
CA LEU A 125 -9.07 3.60 -3.46
C LEU A 125 -9.10 3.18 -1.98
N GLY A 126 -8.11 2.43 -1.52
CA GLY A 126 -7.93 2.09 -0.11
C GLY A 126 -7.85 3.34 0.76
N GLY A 127 -7.08 4.35 0.34
CA GLY A 127 -6.98 5.63 1.04
C GLY A 127 -8.30 6.39 1.13
N ILE A 128 -9.10 6.41 0.06
CA ILE A 128 -10.43 7.03 0.05
C ILE A 128 -11.39 6.31 1.00
N ILE A 129 -11.42 4.98 0.94
CA ILE A 129 -12.27 4.16 1.83
C ILE A 129 -11.82 4.34 3.28
N GLY A 130 -10.51 4.38 3.53
CA GLY A 130 -9.94 4.55 4.88
C GLY A 130 -10.36 5.83 5.58
N VAL A 131 -10.63 6.90 4.84
CA VAL A 131 -11.16 8.15 5.42
C VAL A 131 -12.60 8.01 5.90
N HIS A 132 -13.38 7.14 5.26
CA HIS A 132 -14.79 6.92 5.59
C HIS A 132 -14.99 5.88 6.70
N LEU A 133 -13.94 5.15 7.07
CA LEU A 133 -13.93 4.18 8.16
C LEU A 133 -13.38 4.77 9.46
#